data_63ad866719665255bd16fc9c0d9ad19e
#
_entry.id   63ad866719665255bd16fc9c0d9ad19e
#
_cell.length_a   1.000
_cell.length_b   1.000
_cell.length_c   1.000
_cell.angle_alpha   90.00
_cell.angle_beta   90.00
_cell.angle_gamma   90.00
#
_symmetry.space_group_name_H-M   'P 1'
#
loop_
_entity.id
_entity.type
_entity.pdbx_description
1 polymer ?
#
loop_
_entity_poly.entity_id
_entity_poly.type
_entity_poly.pdbx_seq_one_letter_code
_entity_poly.pdbx_strand_id
1 'polypeptide(L)'
;MAAGRPKQFITLAGEPILLRTIKTFISTGLFESILITSPASHLEQTQRMLAENGLQNRCMILEGGQMRQDSVKIGLDALPKGTHYVMVHDGVRPLVSQQIIKNCLAMAKESGAAITAIPVQDTIKSIRNHYISHTIDRQNLWRAQTPQAASVNLLQKAYSLAAEKDFIATDESSLLELLNCQISIVKGSEENIKITVKEDLKMAENFLRQETGQLRIGHGYDAHRLVEKRKLILGGVDIPHAKGLLGHSDADAVVHALCDALLGALGEGDIGQHFPDSAPKYKDIDSLKLLAEVMKIAQTKHYHVNNADLTIIAQKPKLSSFLPQMQKNLAKICQVDNAAINLKATTTEEMGFTGRQEGISCHCVALLVSEP
;
A
#
# COMPACT_ATOMS: atom_id res chain seq x y z
N MET A 1 -23.11 3.64 9.87
CA MET A 1 -22.84 2.67 8.79
C MET A 1 -24.11 2.51 8.01
N ALA A 2 -24.04 2.29 6.68
CA ALA A 2 -25.24 2.12 5.88
C ALA A 2 -26.03 0.92 6.42
N ALA A 3 -27.32 1.12 6.67
CA ALA A 3 -28.22 0.09 7.14
C ALA A 3 -28.17 -1.10 6.17
N GLY A 4 -27.73 -2.27 6.64
CA GLY A 4 -27.90 -3.55 5.94
C GLY A 4 -26.61 -4.31 5.54
N ARG A 5 -25.40 -3.76 5.63
CA ARG A 5 -24.18 -4.53 5.29
C ARG A 5 -23.33 -4.80 6.54
N PRO A 6 -23.02 -6.07 6.86
CA PRO A 6 -22.16 -6.40 8.00
C PRO A 6 -20.76 -5.80 7.85
N LYS A 7 -20.22 -5.35 8.96
CA LYS A 7 -18.95 -4.59 9.01
C LYS A 7 -17.78 -5.30 8.35
N GLN A 8 -17.65 -6.59 8.54
CA GLN A 8 -16.55 -7.41 8.01
C GLN A 8 -16.51 -7.49 6.48
N PHE A 9 -17.61 -7.19 5.79
CA PHE A 9 -17.71 -7.18 4.33
C PHE A 9 -17.70 -5.78 3.72
N ILE A 10 -17.55 -4.74 4.55
CA ILE A 10 -17.31 -3.38 4.05
C ILE A 10 -15.91 -3.36 3.43
N THR A 11 -15.78 -2.66 2.31
CA THR A 11 -14.49 -2.51 1.62
C THR A 11 -13.67 -1.37 2.24
N LEU A 12 -12.38 -1.64 2.42
CA LEU A 12 -11.35 -0.70 2.82
C LEU A 12 -10.27 -0.73 1.72
N ALA A 13 -10.04 0.39 1.03
CA ALA A 13 -9.15 0.47 -0.12
C ALA A 13 -9.39 -0.63 -1.18
N GLY A 14 -10.67 -0.85 -1.54
CA GLY A 14 -11.07 -1.83 -2.56
C GLY A 14 -11.19 -3.29 -2.10
N GLU A 15 -10.81 -3.62 -0.88
CA GLU A 15 -10.81 -4.99 -0.34
C GLU A 15 -11.70 -5.13 0.89
N PRO A 16 -12.48 -6.22 1.06
CA PRO A 16 -13.25 -6.46 2.28
C PRO A 16 -12.37 -6.49 3.53
N ILE A 17 -12.83 -5.83 4.61
CA ILE A 17 -12.08 -5.71 5.89
C ILE A 17 -11.61 -7.08 6.39
N LEU A 18 -12.51 -8.08 6.42
CA LEU A 18 -12.18 -9.43 6.88
C LEU A 18 -11.11 -10.10 5.99
N LEU A 19 -11.20 -9.93 4.69
CA LEU A 19 -10.25 -10.50 3.73
C LEU A 19 -8.85 -9.93 3.95
N ARG A 20 -8.73 -8.62 4.11
CA ARG A 20 -7.47 -7.94 4.43
C ARG A 20 -6.86 -8.48 5.72
N THR A 21 -7.66 -8.60 6.77
CA THR A 21 -7.23 -9.19 8.05
C THR A 21 -6.67 -10.61 7.84
N ILE A 22 -7.40 -11.48 7.15
CA ILE A 22 -6.99 -12.87 6.88
C ILE A 22 -5.67 -12.90 6.08
N LYS A 23 -5.54 -12.10 5.03
CA LYS A 23 -4.33 -12.03 4.19
C LYS A 23 -3.10 -11.62 5.01
N THR A 24 -3.26 -10.66 5.93
CA THR A 24 -2.15 -10.26 6.82
C THR A 24 -1.67 -11.42 7.68
N PHE A 25 -2.58 -12.22 8.27
CA PHE A 25 -2.17 -13.41 9.04
C PHE A 25 -1.51 -14.48 8.16
N ILE A 26 -2.07 -14.78 6.99
CA ILE A 26 -1.51 -15.74 6.03
C ILE A 26 -0.10 -15.32 5.61
N SER A 27 0.13 -14.03 5.33
CA SER A 27 1.41 -13.49 4.85
C SER A 27 2.54 -13.61 5.89
N THR A 28 2.22 -13.80 7.18
CA THR A 28 3.25 -14.06 8.20
C THR A 28 3.91 -15.42 8.06
N GLY A 29 3.23 -16.41 7.46
CA GLY A 29 3.69 -17.81 7.36
C GLY A 29 3.70 -18.58 8.69
N LEU A 30 3.15 -18.01 9.77
CA LEU A 30 3.23 -18.57 11.13
C LEU A 30 2.12 -19.56 11.48
N PHE A 31 1.02 -19.54 10.73
CA PHE A 31 -0.20 -20.29 11.06
C PHE A 31 -0.46 -21.40 10.05
N GLU A 32 -0.67 -22.61 10.53
CA GLU A 32 -1.03 -23.75 9.69
C GLU A 32 -2.48 -23.67 9.22
N SER A 33 -3.37 -23.15 10.07
CA SER A 33 -4.80 -22.96 9.78
C SER A 33 -5.33 -21.67 10.39
N ILE A 34 -6.34 -21.11 9.75
CA ILE A 34 -7.11 -19.96 10.26
C ILE A 34 -8.56 -20.40 10.39
N LEU A 35 -9.11 -20.28 11.59
CA LEU A 35 -10.52 -20.54 11.87
C LEU A 35 -11.27 -19.22 11.91
N ILE A 36 -12.37 -19.15 11.16
CA ILE A 36 -13.21 -17.96 11.06
C ILE A 36 -14.58 -18.29 11.60
N THR A 37 -14.95 -17.69 12.72
CA THR A 37 -16.31 -17.79 13.24
C THR A 37 -17.16 -16.67 12.66
N SER A 38 -18.27 -17.02 12.03
CA SER A 38 -19.18 -16.09 11.36
C SER A 38 -20.63 -16.38 11.76
N PRO A 39 -21.49 -15.35 11.89
CA PRO A 39 -22.91 -15.59 12.09
C PRO A 39 -23.51 -16.48 10.99
N ALA A 40 -24.48 -17.34 11.35
CA ALA A 40 -25.15 -18.26 10.41
C ALA A 40 -25.58 -17.57 9.10
N SER A 41 -26.16 -16.36 9.24
CA SER A 41 -26.63 -15.56 8.08
C SER A 41 -25.54 -15.11 7.11
N HIS A 42 -24.25 -15.29 7.44
CA HIS A 42 -23.11 -14.81 6.65
C HIS A 42 -22.09 -15.90 6.32
N LEU A 43 -22.36 -17.16 6.64
CA LEU A 43 -21.48 -18.29 6.34
C LEU A 43 -21.23 -18.40 4.83
N GLU A 44 -22.30 -18.42 4.05
CA GLU A 44 -22.22 -18.54 2.58
C GLU A 44 -21.43 -17.37 1.96
N GLN A 45 -21.67 -16.15 2.40
CA GLN A 45 -20.95 -14.97 1.94
C GLN A 45 -19.46 -15.06 2.28
N THR A 46 -19.11 -15.55 3.48
CA THR A 46 -17.71 -15.76 3.89
C THR A 46 -17.05 -16.85 3.03
N GLN A 47 -17.76 -17.97 2.78
CA GLN A 47 -17.27 -19.04 1.90
C GLN A 47 -16.98 -18.55 0.50
N ARG A 48 -17.92 -17.82 -0.10
CA ARG A 48 -17.76 -17.24 -1.43
C ARG A 48 -16.55 -16.30 -1.51
N MET A 49 -16.42 -15.39 -0.54
CA MET A 49 -15.28 -14.47 -0.47
C MET A 49 -13.93 -15.20 -0.39
N LEU A 50 -13.83 -16.26 0.39
CA LEU A 50 -12.60 -17.06 0.49
C LEU A 50 -12.32 -17.83 -0.82
N ALA A 51 -13.34 -18.42 -1.44
CA ALA A 51 -13.20 -19.16 -2.70
C ALA A 51 -12.75 -18.25 -3.85
N GLU A 52 -13.35 -17.07 -3.99
CA GLU A 52 -12.98 -16.06 -5.00
C GLU A 52 -11.54 -15.56 -4.85
N ASN A 53 -10.95 -15.69 -3.65
CA ASN A 53 -9.58 -15.29 -3.36
C ASN A 53 -8.61 -16.49 -3.18
N GLY A 54 -9.02 -17.72 -3.49
CA GLY A 54 -8.16 -18.91 -3.41
C GLY A 54 -7.77 -19.32 -1.99
N LEU A 55 -8.53 -18.91 -0.97
CA LEU A 55 -8.21 -19.11 0.45
C LEU A 55 -8.99 -20.25 1.13
N GLN A 56 -9.87 -20.94 0.40
CA GLN A 56 -10.74 -22.00 0.92
C GLN A 56 -9.98 -23.16 1.59
N ASN A 57 -8.76 -23.45 1.15
CA ASN A 57 -7.92 -24.52 1.69
C ASN A 57 -7.03 -24.08 2.88
N ARG A 58 -7.01 -22.78 3.17
CA ARG A 58 -6.21 -22.18 4.26
C ARG A 58 -7.08 -21.77 5.45
N CYS A 59 -8.40 -21.66 5.25
CA CYS A 59 -9.35 -21.15 6.22
C CYS A 59 -10.47 -22.17 6.46
N MET A 60 -10.77 -22.43 7.73
CA MET A 60 -11.95 -23.18 8.15
C MET A 60 -13.01 -22.18 8.62
N ILE A 61 -14.22 -22.31 8.15
CA ILE A 61 -15.35 -21.47 8.56
C ILE A 61 -16.23 -22.24 9.52
N LEU A 62 -16.58 -21.60 10.62
CA LEU A 62 -17.44 -22.14 11.65
C LEU A 62 -18.62 -21.19 11.91
N GLU A 63 -19.77 -21.72 12.26
CA GLU A 63 -20.86 -20.91 12.76
C GLU A 63 -20.49 -20.35 14.15
N GLY A 64 -20.59 -19.03 14.32
CA GLY A 64 -20.32 -18.36 15.58
C GLY A 64 -21.48 -18.47 16.55
N GLY A 65 -21.20 -18.31 17.85
CA GLY A 65 -22.18 -18.26 18.89
C GLY A 65 -22.89 -16.90 18.99
N GLN A 66 -23.76 -16.78 20.00
CA GLN A 66 -24.54 -15.55 20.23
C GLN A 66 -23.65 -14.38 20.71
N MET A 67 -22.62 -14.69 21.51
CA MET A 67 -21.65 -13.74 22.01
C MET A 67 -20.28 -13.98 21.39
N ARG A 68 -19.38 -12.98 21.51
CA ARG A 68 -17.98 -13.10 21.08
C ARG A 68 -17.28 -14.26 21.79
N GLN A 69 -17.49 -14.40 23.10
CA GLN A 69 -16.93 -15.48 23.90
C GLN A 69 -17.33 -16.87 23.38
N ASP A 70 -18.61 -17.07 23.04
CA ASP A 70 -19.10 -18.33 22.49
C ASP A 70 -18.46 -18.65 21.16
N SER A 71 -18.34 -17.63 20.29
CA SER A 71 -17.70 -17.77 18.98
C SER A 71 -16.25 -18.21 19.10
N VAL A 72 -15.49 -17.63 20.03
CA VAL A 72 -14.09 -18.02 20.26
C VAL A 72 -14.00 -19.43 20.87
N LYS A 73 -14.92 -19.80 21.77
CA LYS A 73 -15.01 -21.16 22.34
C LYS A 73 -15.23 -22.21 21.25
N ILE A 74 -16.16 -21.96 20.32
CA ILE A 74 -16.41 -22.83 19.16
C ILE A 74 -15.12 -22.99 18.32
N GLY A 75 -14.41 -21.89 18.07
CA GLY A 75 -13.12 -21.93 17.36
C GLY A 75 -12.07 -22.75 18.13
N LEU A 76 -11.99 -22.57 19.45
CA LEU A 76 -11.05 -23.27 20.31
C LEU A 76 -11.30 -24.79 20.33
N ASP A 77 -12.58 -25.20 20.35
CA ASP A 77 -12.98 -26.60 20.34
C ASP A 77 -12.75 -27.27 18.97
N ALA A 78 -12.74 -26.50 17.90
CA ALA A 78 -12.50 -26.98 16.54
C ALA A 78 -11.02 -26.98 16.13
N LEU A 79 -10.09 -26.63 17.03
CA LEU A 79 -8.66 -26.61 16.71
C LEU A 79 -8.16 -28.03 16.36
N PRO A 80 -7.26 -28.17 15.38
CA PRO A 80 -6.62 -29.43 15.07
C PRO A 80 -5.92 -30.03 16.28
N LYS A 81 -5.95 -31.37 16.41
CA LYS A 81 -5.21 -32.06 17.46
C LYS A 81 -3.70 -31.77 17.35
N GLY A 82 -3.08 -31.51 18.49
CA GLY A 82 -1.67 -31.12 18.54
C GLY A 82 -1.39 -29.64 18.40
N THR A 83 -2.42 -28.80 18.28
CA THR A 83 -2.24 -27.36 18.35
C THR A 83 -1.77 -26.94 19.74
N HIS A 84 -0.62 -26.28 19.83
CA HIS A 84 -0.03 -25.87 21.11
C HIS A 84 -0.42 -24.46 21.51
N TYR A 85 -0.49 -23.53 20.55
CA TYR A 85 -0.81 -22.12 20.74
C TYR A 85 -1.94 -21.70 19.83
N VAL A 86 -2.78 -20.82 20.31
CA VAL A 86 -3.87 -20.18 19.58
C VAL A 86 -3.73 -18.67 19.69
N MET A 87 -4.09 -17.98 18.62
CA MET A 87 -4.13 -16.55 18.57
C MET A 87 -5.53 -16.09 18.14
N VAL A 88 -6.18 -15.29 18.98
CA VAL A 88 -7.51 -14.74 18.72
C VAL A 88 -7.36 -13.30 18.21
N HIS A 89 -8.05 -12.99 17.13
CA HIS A 89 -8.03 -11.67 16.53
C HIS A 89 -9.41 -11.22 16.05
N ASP A 90 -9.71 -9.95 16.27
CA ASP A 90 -10.94 -9.35 15.76
C ASP A 90 -10.87 -9.20 14.23
N GLY A 91 -11.74 -9.86 13.48
CA GLY A 91 -11.79 -9.78 12.02
C GLY A 91 -12.05 -8.38 11.43
N VAL A 92 -12.33 -7.41 12.29
CA VAL A 92 -12.53 -5.99 11.95
C VAL A 92 -11.36 -5.09 12.38
N ARG A 93 -10.14 -5.65 12.57
CA ARG A 93 -8.89 -4.91 12.76
C ARG A 93 -7.93 -5.19 11.58
N PRO A 94 -8.21 -4.63 10.40
CA PRO A 94 -7.49 -4.98 9.17
C PRO A 94 -6.06 -4.40 9.06
N LEU A 95 -5.68 -3.50 9.97
CA LEU A 95 -4.40 -2.78 9.94
C LEU A 95 -3.40 -3.31 10.98
N VAL A 96 -3.61 -4.54 11.48
CA VAL A 96 -2.62 -5.21 12.32
C VAL A 96 -1.37 -5.49 11.50
N SER A 97 -0.19 -5.06 11.96
CA SER A 97 1.06 -5.32 11.26
C SER A 97 1.54 -6.76 11.51
N GLN A 98 2.28 -7.32 10.53
CA GLN A 98 2.93 -8.62 10.70
C GLN A 98 3.86 -8.65 11.92
N GLN A 99 4.51 -7.52 12.23
CA GLN A 99 5.42 -7.43 13.37
C GLN A 99 4.69 -7.61 14.71
N ILE A 100 3.51 -6.98 14.87
CA ILE A 100 2.66 -7.17 16.06
C ILE A 100 2.26 -8.65 16.21
N ILE A 101 1.85 -9.29 15.12
CA ILE A 101 1.47 -10.72 15.11
C ILE A 101 2.65 -11.58 15.54
N LYS A 102 3.83 -11.38 14.95
CA LYS A 102 5.06 -12.11 15.28
C LYS A 102 5.45 -11.94 16.73
N ASN A 103 5.47 -10.71 17.22
CA ASN A 103 5.83 -10.39 18.60
C ASN A 103 4.85 -11.00 19.61
N CYS A 104 3.54 -10.94 19.33
CA CYS A 104 2.52 -11.50 20.20
C CYS A 104 2.65 -13.03 20.32
N LEU A 105 2.89 -13.73 19.20
CA LEU A 105 3.10 -15.19 19.25
C LEU A 105 4.42 -15.56 19.97
N ALA A 106 5.50 -14.83 19.72
CA ALA A 106 6.78 -15.07 20.37
C ALA A 106 6.67 -14.91 21.89
N MET A 107 6.06 -13.82 22.34
CA MET A 107 5.85 -13.54 23.76
C MET A 107 4.93 -14.57 24.41
N ALA A 108 3.85 -15.01 23.75
CA ALA A 108 3.00 -16.07 24.26
C ALA A 108 3.71 -17.41 24.39
N LYS A 109 4.63 -17.72 23.48
CA LYS A 109 5.48 -18.93 23.58
C LYS A 109 6.46 -18.88 24.76
N GLU A 110 6.93 -17.70 25.12
CA GLU A 110 7.84 -17.48 26.23
C GLU A 110 7.10 -17.48 27.60
N SER A 111 5.99 -16.79 27.69
CA SER A 111 5.29 -16.53 28.97
C SER A 111 3.99 -17.35 29.17
N GLY A 112 3.55 -18.11 28.16
CA GLY A 112 2.30 -18.87 28.19
C GLY A 112 1.10 -18.08 27.64
N ALA A 113 1.06 -16.75 27.81
CA ALA A 113 0.02 -15.87 27.29
C ALA A 113 0.53 -14.44 27.05
N ALA A 114 0.07 -13.83 25.97
CA ALA A 114 0.38 -12.43 25.64
C ALA A 114 -0.78 -11.75 24.93
N ILE A 115 -0.93 -10.45 25.17
CA ILE A 115 -1.90 -9.60 24.48
C ILE A 115 -1.23 -8.39 23.85
N THR A 116 -1.81 -7.90 22.79
CA THR A 116 -1.45 -6.61 22.21
C THR A 116 -2.21 -5.51 22.94
N ALA A 117 -1.51 -4.44 23.34
CA ALA A 117 -2.14 -3.29 23.98
C ALA A 117 -1.34 -2.00 23.73
N ILE A 118 -1.96 -0.85 23.92
CA ILE A 118 -1.36 0.47 23.85
C ILE A 118 -1.66 1.28 25.10
N PRO A 119 -0.75 2.14 25.58
CA PRO A 119 -0.98 2.96 26.76
C PRO A 119 -2.13 3.95 26.52
N VAL A 120 -2.87 4.26 27.57
CA VAL A 120 -3.91 5.30 27.54
C VAL A 120 -3.24 6.67 27.52
N GLN A 121 -3.51 7.48 26.50
CA GLN A 121 -2.97 8.83 26.36
C GLN A 121 -3.91 9.91 26.90
N ASP A 122 -5.23 9.69 26.81
CA ASP A 122 -6.23 10.64 27.26
C ASP A 122 -6.44 10.62 28.78
N THR A 123 -6.96 11.72 29.31
CA THR A 123 -7.39 11.76 30.72
C THR A 123 -8.68 10.99 30.91
N ILE A 124 -8.66 9.93 31.71
CA ILE A 124 -9.82 9.07 31.98
C ILE A 124 -10.60 9.60 33.17
N LYS A 125 -11.91 9.80 32.99
CA LYS A 125 -12.85 10.22 34.02
C LYS A 125 -13.82 9.08 34.38
N SER A 126 -13.96 8.79 35.64
CA SER A 126 -15.04 7.99 36.14
C SER A 126 -16.30 8.87 36.24
N ILE A 127 -17.43 8.36 35.74
CA ILE A 127 -18.70 9.10 35.70
C ILE A 127 -19.75 8.34 36.48
N ARG A 128 -20.52 9.08 37.30
CA ARG A 128 -21.70 8.56 38.00
C ARG A 128 -22.86 9.53 37.78
N ASN A 129 -24.03 9.03 37.34
CA ASN A 129 -25.23 9.83 37.07
C ASN A 129 -24.95 11.07 36.20
N HIS A 130 -24.19 10.95 35.12
CA HIS A 130 -23.79 12.01 34.19
C HIS A 130 -22.79 13.06 34.74
N TYR A 131 -22.34 12.91 36.00
CA TYR A 131 -21.34 13.80 36.61
C TYR A 131 -19.99 13.10 36.74
N ILE A 132 -18.91 13.90 36.64
CA ILE A 132 -17.58 13.39 36.92
C ILE A 132 -17.46 13.03 38.38
N SER A 133 -17.17 11.76 38.69
CA SER A 133 -16.88 11.29 40.04
C SER A 133 -15.43 11.58 40.42
N HIS A 134 -14.49 11.13 39.58
CA HIS A 134 -13.04 11.36 39.79
C HIS A 134 -12.27 11.13 38.52
N THR A 135 -11.00 11.55 38.52
CA THR A 135 -10.03 11.23 37.48
C THR A 135 -9.32 9.93 37.83
N ILE A 136 -9.25 9.00 36.88
CA ILE A 136 -8.50 7.76 37.04
C ILE A 136 -7.04 8.04 36.64
N ASP A 137 -6.08 7.63 37.46
CA ASP A 137 -4.66 7.70 37.10
C ASP A 137 -4.42 6.77 35.91
N ARG A 138 -3.89 7.33 34.83
CA ARG A 138 -3.65 6.61 33.57
C ARG A 138 -2.27 5.96 33.48
N GLN A 139 -1.38 6.17 34.46
CA GLN A 139 0.01 5.75 34.38
C GLN A 139 0.19 4.27 34.05
N ASN A 140 -0.72 3.41 34.53
CA ASN A 140 -0.71 1.96 34.30
C ASN A 140 -1.95 1.46 33.54
N LEU A 141 -2.67 2.35 32.86
CA LEU A 141 -3.83 1.97 32.06
C LEU A 141 -3.43 1.75 30.61
N TRP A 142 -3.84 0.62 30.07
CA TRP A 142 -3.62 0.24 28.68
C TRP A 142 -4.94 -0.10 27.99
N ARG A 143 -5.06 0.24 26.73
CA ARG A 143 -6.19 -0.17 25.88
C ARG A 143 -5.85 -1.52 25.26
N ALA A 144 -6.57 -2.57 25.62
CA ALA A 144 -6.39 -3.90 25.03
C ALA A 144 -6.76 -3.88 23.54
N GLN A 145 -5.93 -4.49 22.76
CA GLN A 145 -6.13 -4.76 21.33
C GLN A 145 -6.09 -6.27 21.10
N THR A 146 -6.28 -6.69 19.87
CA THR A 146 -5.94 -8.02 19.39
C THR A 146 -4.85 -7.89 18.31
N PRO A 147 -3.99 -8.91 18.10
CA PRO A 147 -4.12 -10.30 18.56
C PRO A 147 -3.86 -10.49 20.05
N GLN A 148 -4.50 -11.54 20.61
CA GLN A 148 -4.24 -12.08 21.93
C GLN A 148 -3.90 -13.57 21.75
N ALA A 149 -2.78 -14.02 22.30
CA ALA A 149 -2.27 -15.37 22.10
C ALA A 149 -2.06 -16.08 23.44
N ALA A 150 -2.36 -17.37 23.48
CA ALA A 150 -2.11 -18.19 24.65
C ALA A 150 -1.86 -19.66 24.25
N SER A 151 -1.30 -20.45 25.16
CA SER A 151 -1.31 -21.90 25.00
C SER A 151 -2.75 -22.42 25.02
N VAL A 152 -3.07 -23.38 24.17
CA VAL A 152 -4.41 -23.97 24.05
C VAL A 152 -4.88 -24.50 25.39
N ASN A 153 -4.03 -25.21 26.12
CA ASN A 153 -4.37 -25.78 27.42
C ASN A 153 -4.75 -24.72 28.45
N LEU A 154 -4.04 -23.58 28.45
CA LEU A 154 -4.30 -22.49 29.38
C LEU A 154 -5.65 -21.84 29.08
N LEU A 155 -5.91 -21.58 27.81
CA LEU A 155 -7.15 -20.94 27.37
C LEU A 155 -8.36 -21.86 27.59
N GLN A 156 -8.24 -23.17 27.34
CA GLN A 156 -9.29 -24.16 27.62
C GLN A 156 -9.66 -24.20 29.11
N LYS A 157 -8.65 -24.20 30.01
CA LYS A 157 -8.91 -24.11 31.48
C LYS A 157 -9.63 -22.82 31.86
N ALA A 158 -9.23 -21.69 31.25
CA ALA A 158 -9.87 -20.41 31.50
C ALA A 158 -11.36 -20.41 31.09
N TYR A 159 -11.66 -20.99 29.92
CA TYR A 159 -13.03 -21.15 29.45
C TYR A 159 -13.87 -22.07 30.34
N SER A 160 -13.27 -23.18 30.82
CA SER A 160 -13.96 -24.09 31.73
C SER A 160 -14.31 -23.40 33.06
N LEU A 161 -13.35 -22.69 33.66
CA LEU A 161 -13.57 -21.94 34.90
C LEU A 161 -14.58 -20.79 34.73
N ALA A 162 -14.56 -20.11 33.58
CA ALA A 162 -15.52 -19.07 33.25
C ALA A 162 -16.98 -19.64 33.19
N ALA A 163 -17.13 -20.81 32.58
CA ALA A 163 -18.41 -21.51 32.52
C ALA A 163 -18.93 -21.93 33.92
N GLU A 164 -18.02 -22.43 34.78
CA GLU A 164 -18.38 -22.78 36.16
C GLU A 164 -18.82 -21.55 37.00
N LYS A 165 -18.32 -20.37 36.69
CA LYS A 165 -18.59 -19.12 37.42
C LYS A 165 -19.62 -18.22 36.72
N ASP A 166 -20.26 -18.64 35.65
CA ASP A 166 -21.12 -17.80 34.80
C ASP A 166 -20.45 -16.45 34.42
N PHE A 167 -19.14 -16.47 34.20
CA PHE A 167 -18.37 -15.28 33.94
C PHE A 167 -18.37 -14.94 32.42
N ILE A 168 -18.81 -13.71 32.11
CA ILE A 168 -18.79 -13.18 30.75
C ILE A 168 -17.57 -12.28 30.59
N ALA A 169 -16.64 -12.71 29.78
CA ALA A 169 -15.40 -12.00 29.46
C ALA A 169 -15.59 -11.02 28.32
N THR A 170 -14.85 -9.94 28.35
CA THR A 170 -14.77 -8.97 27.26
C THR A 170 -13.76 -9.36 26.19
N ASP A 171 -12.70 -10.08 26.59
CA ASP A 171 -11.61 -10.57 25.76
C ASP A 171 -10.94 -11.81 26.37
N GLU A 172 -9.93 -12.38 25.71
CA GLU A 172 -9.24 -13.58 26.19
C GLU A 172 -8.39 -13.29 27.43
N SER A 173 -7.86 -12.07 27.56
CA SER A 173 -7.08 -11.72 28.76
C SER A 173 -7.91 -11.78 30.03
N SER A 174 -9.14 -11.28 30.01
CA SER A 174 -10.04 -11.32 31.17
C SER A 174 -10.44 -12.74 31.57
N LEU A 175 -10.47 -13.70 30.64
CA LEU A 175 -10.60 -15.13 30.94
C LEU A 175 -9.36 -15.68 31.64
N LEU A 176 -8.19 -15.32 31.13
CA LEU A 176 -6.92 -15.79 31.67
C LEU A 176 -6.61 -15.22 33.06
N GLU A 177 -7.10 -14.00 33.34
CA GLU A 177 -7.02 -13.38 34.67
C GLU A 177 -7.73 -14.22 35.76
N LEU A 178 -8.81 -14.95 35.43
CA LEU A 178 -9.46 -15.87 36.34
C LEU A 178 -8.55 -16.99 36.90
N LEU A 179 -7.52 -17.32 36.14
CA LEU A 179 -6.52 -18.34 36.50
C LEU A 179 -5.37 -17.76 37.32
N ASN A 180 -5.35 -16.44 37.59
CA ASN A 180 -4.23 -15.72 38.21
C ASN A 180 -2.91 -15.93 37.48
N CYS A 181 -2.91 -16.17 36.18
CA CYS A 181 -1.71 -16.31 35.39
C CYS A 181 -1.15 -14.93 34.98
N GLN A 182 0.19 -14.89 34.81
CA GLN A 182 0.81 -13.69 34.23
C GLN A 182 0.54 -13.64 32.74
N ILE A 183 0.10 -12.45 32.26
CA ILE A 183 -0.19 -12.18 30.87
C ILE A 183 0.76 -11.07 30.41
N SER A 184 1.60 -11.38 29.45
CA SER A 184 2.56 -10.40 28.91
C SER A 184 1.88 -9.42 27.97
N ILE A 185 2.34 -8.16 27.99
CA ILE A 185 1.88 -7.11 27.09
C ILE A 185 2.89 -6.94 25.96
N VAL A 186 2.38 -6.99 24.74
CA VAL A 186 3.10 -6.60 23.51
C VAL A 186 2.61 -5.24 23.07
N LYS A 187 3.53 -4.32 22.79
CA LYS A 187 3.17 -2.97 22.32
C LYS A 187 2.45 -3.07 20.98
N GLY A 188 1.23 -2.57 20.95
CA GLY A 188 0.40 -2.44 19.77
C GLY A 188 0.68 -1.15 18.98
N SER A 189 -0.27 -0.76 18.14
CA SER A 189 -0.24 0.47 17.34
C SER A 189 -1.58 1.19 17.42
N GLU A 190 -1.56 2.53 17.35
CA GLU A 190 -2.78 3.34 17.17
C GLU A 190 -3.46 3.02 15.83
N GLU A 191 -2.71 2.57 14.82
CA GLU A 191 -3.24 2.16 13.52
C GLU A 191 -4.02 0.84 13.60
N ASN A 192 -3.73 -0.03 14.59
CA ASN A 192 -4.44 -1.30 14.79
C ASN A 192 -5.84 -1.07 15.37
N ILE A 193 -6.59 -0.17 14.75
CA ILE A 193 -7.94 0.21 15.19
C ILE A 193 -8.96 -0.91 14.91
N LYS A 194 -9.98 -0.97 15.75
CA LYS A 194 -11.18 -1.81 15.54
C LYS A 194 -12.23 -1.00 14.80
N ILE A 195 -12.55 -1.38 13.57
CA ILE A 195 -13.55 -0.68 12.75
C ILE A 195 -14.95 -1.00 13.30
N THR A 196 -15.53 -0.03 14.01
CA THR A 196 -16.84 -0.14 14.64
C THR A 196 -17.86 0.86 14.12
N VAL A 197 -17.42 2.06 13.77
CA VAL A 197 -18.24 3.16 13.23
C VAL A 197 -17.67 3.66 11.91
N LYS A 198 -18.39 4.55 11.20
CA LYS A 198 -17.95 5.09 9.90
C LYS A 198 -16.67 5.91 9.99
N GLU A 199 -16.49 6.56 11.12
CA GLU A 199 -15.32 7.38 11.41
C GLU A 199 -14.06 6.54 11.47
N ASP A 200 -14.13 5.33 12.04
CA ASP A 200 -13.01 4.37 12.07
C ASP A 200 -12.60 3.95 10.66
N LEU A 201 -13.57 3.79 9.75
CA LEU A 201 -13.28 3.43 8.35
C LEU A 201 -12.50 4.54 7.64
N LYS A 202 -12.91 5.80 7.82
CA LYS A 202 -12.17 6.95 7.28
C LYS A 202 -10.77 7.06 7.86
N MET A 203 -10.63 6.79 9.17
CA MET A 203 -9.32 6.78 9.82
C MET A 203 -8.43 5.67 9.24
N ALA A 204 -8.97 4.47 9.06
CA ALA A 204 -8.26 3.35 8.43
C ALA A 204 -7.82 3.66 6.98
N GLU A 205 -8.70 4.32 6.19
CA GLU A 205 -8.35 4.78 4.84
C GLU A 205 -7.20 5.80 4.85
N ASN A 206 -7.18 6.71 5.83
CA ASN A 206 -6.11 7.69 5.96
C ASN A 206 -4.78 7.02 6.34
N PHE A 207 -4.77 6.04 7.24
CA PHE A 207 -3.56 5.27 7.55
C PHE A 207 -3.01 4.57 6.31
N LEU A 208 -3.86 3.91 5.52
CA LEU A 208 -3.44 3.28 4.28
C LEU A 208 -2.95 4.28 3.22
N ARG A 209 -3.51 5.49 3.18
CA ARG A 209 -3.02 6.55 2.29
C ARG A 209 -1.66 7.11 2.71
N GLN A 210 -1.35 7.10 4.00
CA GLN A 210 -0.01 7.49 4.49
C GLN A 210 1.06 6.45 4.15
N GLU A 211 0.67 5.18 3.96
CA GLU A 211 1.54 4.13 3.39
C GLU A 211 1.72 4.28 1.87
N THR A 212 0.82 5.00 1.16
CA THR A 212 1.08 5.38 -0.24
C THR A 212 2.13 6.50 -0.23
N GLY A 213 3.31 6.20 -0.73
CA GLY A 213 4.51 7.03 -0.69
C GLY A 213 4.29 8.50 -1.08
N GLN A 214 5.24 9.36 -0.72
CA GLN A 214 5.20 10.78 -1.06
C GLN A 214 5.11 10.97 -2.57
N LEU A 215 4.12 11.75 -3.01
CA LEU A 215 3.96 12.12 -4.42
C LEU A 215 4.83 13.33 -4.74
N ARG A 216 5.54 13.29 -5.88
CA ARG A 216 6.30 14.40 -6.43
C ARG A 216 5.95 14.62 -7.89
N ILE A 217 5.72 15.86 -8.25
CA ILE A 217 5.41 16.27 -9.63
C ILE A 217 6.61 17.02 -10.18
N GLY A 218 6.99 16.69 -11.42
CA GLY A 218 7.97 17.45 -12.17
C GLY A 218 7.45 17.78 -13.56
N HIS A 219 7.93 18.90 -14.10
CA HIS A 219 7.67 19.34 -15.44
C HIS A 219 9.00 19.47 -16.19
N GLY A 220 9.06 18.94 -17.39
CA GLY A 220 10.19 19.10 -18.32
C GLY A 220 9.76 19.71 -19.63
N TYR A 221 10.63 20.49 -20.20
CA TYR A 221 10.47 21.07 -21.53
C TYR A 221 11.80 21.03 -22.27
N ASP A 222 11.77 20.50 -23.49
CA ASP A 222 12.93 20.54 -24.36
C ASP A 222 12.55 20.92 -25.79
N ALA A 223 13.47 21.59 -26.49
CA ALA A 223 13.28 22.04 -27.88
C ALA A 223 14.58 21.98 -28.63
N HIS A 224 14.57 21.35 -29.80
CA HIS A 224 15.73 21.23 -30.68
C HIS A 224 15.42 21.73 -32.07
N ARG A 225 16.45 22.33 -32.69
CA ARG A 225 16.39 22.86 -34.05
C ARG A 225 16.45 21.74 -35.09
N LEU A 226 15.60 21.82 -36.13
CA LEU A 226 15.67 20.92 -37.29
C LEU A 226 16.75 21.32 -38.26
N VAL A 227 17.66 20.38 -38.60
CA VAL A 227 18.77 20.57 -39.55
C VAL A 227 18.84 19.41 -40.55
N GLU A 228 19.41 19.68 -41.71
CA GLU A 228 19.65 18.65 -42.73
C GLU A 228 20.76 17.66 -42.29
N LYS A 229 20.76 16.49 -42.92
CA LYS A 229 21.78 15.45 -42.75
C LYS A 229 21.90 14.86 -41.35
N ARG A 230 20.84 14.98 -40.53
CA ARG A 230 20.73 14.25 -39.27
C ARG A 230 19.48 13.37 -39.31
N LYS A 231 19.51 12.28 -38.58
CA LYS A 231 18.31 11.45 -38.33
C LYS A 231 17.37 12.17 -37.38
N LEU A 232 16.07 11.97 -37.55
CA LEU A 232 15.07 12.41 -36.59
C LEU A 232 14.77 11.27 -35.63
N ILE A 233 15.21 11.41 -34.39
CA ILE A 233 14.96 10.44 -33.32
C ILE A 233 14.06 11.08 -32.30
N LEU A 234 12.94 10.43 -31.97
CA LEU A 234 11.99 10.86 -30.94
C LEU A 234 11.48 9.64 -30.16
N GLY A 235 11.57 9.68 -28.82
CA GLY A 235 11.22 8.56 -27.95
C GLY A 235 11.99 7.28 -28.28
N GLY A 236 13.25 7.42 -28.75
CA GLY A 236 14.11 6.32 -29.18
C GLY A 236 13.66 5.66 -30.49
N VAL A 237 12.84 6.34 -31.31
CA VAL A 237 12.36 5.85 -32.61
C VAL A 237 12.96 6.69 -33.74
N ASP A 238 13.62 6.04 -34.70
CA ASP A 238 14.14 6.68 -35.95
C ASP A 238 12.95 6.95 -36.88
N ILE A 239 12.66 8.22 -37.14
CA ILE A 239 11.49 8.66 -37.91
C ILE A 239 11.97 9.11 -39.30
N PRO A 240 11.44 8.52 -40.39
CA PRO A 240 11.77 8.93 -41.74
C PRO A 240 11.40 10.40 -42.00
N HIS A 241 12.42 11.27 -42.09
CA HIS A 241 12.25 12.69 -42.39
C HIS A 241 13.56 13.26 -43.00
N ALA A 242 13.42 14.30 -43.84
CA ALA A 242 14.57 14.92 -44.51
C ALA A 242 15.52 15.64 -43.55
N LYS A 243 15.02 16.09 -42.40
CA LYS A 243 15.75 16.81 -41.35
C LYS A 243 15.68 16.04 -40.05
N GLY A 244 16.71 16.16 -39.22
CA GLY A 244 16.72 15.68 -37.85
C GLY A 244 17.06 16.78 -36.87
N LEU A 245 17.04 16.48 -35.58
CA LEU A 245 17.26 17.45 -34.51
C LEU A 245 18.75 17.68 -34.27
N LEU A 246 19.13 18.95 -34.05
CA LEU A 246 20.48 19.35 -33.71
C LEU A 246 20.70 19.31 -32.21
N GLY A 247 21.68 18.58 -31.74
CA GLY A 247 22.11 18.51 -30.34
C GLY A 247 23.41 17.74 -30.18
N HIS A 248 23.91 17.64 -28.96
CA HIS A 248 25.17 16.97 -28.64
C HIS A 248 25.00 15.44 -28.60
N SER A 249 23.85 14.97 -28.16
CA SER A 249 23.38 13.57 -28.18
C SER A 249 22.70 13.26 -29.53
N ASP A 250 21.81 12.27 -29.55
CA ASP A 250 20.86 12.04 -30.65
C ASP A 250 19.76 13.13 -30.73
N ALA A 251 19.75 14.08 -29.78
CA ALA A 251 18.83 15.21 -29.67
C ALA A 251 17.35 14.79 -29.57
N ASP A 252 17.06 13.70 -28.88
CA ASP A 252 15.72 13.23 -28.64
C ASP A 252 14.96 14.12 -27.63
N ALA A 253 14.25 15.13 -28.14
CA ALA A 253 13.53 16.10 -27.33
C ALA A 253 12.44 15.46 -26.44
N VAL A 254 11.92 14.28 -26.81
CA VAL A 254 10.92 13.56 -26.00
C VAL A 254 11.55 12.95 -24.75
N VAL A 255 12.70 12.30 -24.94
CA VAL A 255 13.45 11.69 -23.83
C VAL A 255 14.04 12.75 -22.92
N HIS A 256 14.57 13.85 -23.46
CA HIS A 256 15.12 14.94 -22.67
C HIS A 256 14.06 15.62 -21.80
N ALA A 257 12.87 15.91 -22.37
CA ALA A 257 11.76 16.47 -21.60
C ALA A 257 11.31 15.53 -20.47
N LEU A 258 11.33 14.19 -20.68
CA LEU A 258 11.02 13.24 -19.62
C LEU A 258 12.12 13.21 -18.56
N CYS A 259 13.39 13.24 -18.93
CA CYS A 259 14.50 13.30 -17.98
C CYS A 259 14.40 14.54 -17.08
N ASP A 260 14.14 15.71 -17.65
CA ASP A 260 13.99 16.96 -16.90
C ASP A 260 12.77 16.93 -15.97
N ALA A 261 11.65 16.34 -16.42
CA ALA A 261 10.50 16.17 -15.56
C ALA A 261 10.81 15.27 -14.36
N LEU A 262 11.53 14.17 -14.56
CA LEU A 262 11.91 13.24 -13.51
C LEU A 262 12.92 13.87 -12.53
N LEU A 263 13.99 14.52 -13.05
CA LEU A 263 14.99 15.21 -12.23
C LEU A 263 14.36 16.35 -11.44
N GLY A 264 13.50 17.15 -12.06
CA GLY A 264 12.75 18.22 -11.39
C GLY A 264 11.87 17.71 -10.25
N ALA A 265 11.14 16.61 -10.47
CA ALA A 265 10.35 15.95 -9.41
C ALA A 265 11.22 15.48 -8.24
N LEU A 266 12.43 14.99 -8.51
CA LEU A 266 13.40 14.53 -7.51
C LEU A 266 14.14 15.67 -6.79
N GLY A 267 14.04 16.91 -7.30
CA GLY A 267 14.80 18.05 -6.80
C GLY A 267 16.28 18.00 -7.17
N GLU A 268 16.62 17.36 -8.31
CA GLU A 268 17.98 17.12 -8.78
C GLU A 268 18.42 18.07 -9.92
N GLY A 269 17.73 19.18 -10.12
CA GLY A 269 18.05 20.13 -11.19
C GLY A 269 17.58 19.65 -12.57
N ASP A 270 18.43 19.71 -13.56
CA ASP A 270 18.16 19.42 -14.97
C ASP A 270 19.13 18.43 -15.59
N ILE A 271 18.83 17.97 -16.81
CA ILE A 271 19.64 17.01 -17.56
C ILE A 271 21.05 17.54 -17.85
N GLY A 272 21.22 18.85 -18.06
CA GLY A 272 22.52 19.46 -18.36
C GLY A 272 23.50 19.41 -17.19
N GLN A 273 23.00 19.44 -15.94
CA GLN A 273 23.83 19.30 -14.74
C GLN A 273 24.40 17.89 -14.60
N HIS A 274 23.62 16.87 -14.95
CA HIS A 274 24.03 15.47 -14.84
C HIS A 274 24.83 14.97 -16.05
N PHE A 275 24.53 15.49 -17.24
CA PHE A 275 25.12 15.05 -18.52
C PHE A 275 25.59 16.25 -19.35
N PRO A 276 26.62 16.97 -18.89
CA PRO A 276 27.06 18.20 -19.52
C PRO A 276 27.58 17.94 -20.95
N ASP A 277 27.19 18.81 -21.88
CA ASP A 277 27.64 18.78 -23.29
C ASP A 277 29.16 18.87 -23.44
N SER A 278 29.87 19.42 -22.46
CA SER A 278 31.34 19.49 -22.45
C SER A 278 32.01 18.13 -22.24
N ALA A 279 31.28 17.09 -21.80
CA ALA A 279 31.88 15.78 -21.55
C ALA A 279 31.85 14.89 -22.80
N PRO A 280 33.01 14.51 -23.37
CA PRO A 280 33.12 13.73 -24.63
C PRO A 280 32.37 12.39 -24.61
N LYS A 281 32.18 11.80 -23.43
CA LYS A 281 31.48 10.51 -23.25
C LYS A 281 29.99 10.54 -23.61
N TYR A 282 29.40 11.74 -23.71
CA TYR A 282 27.99 11.90 -24.04
C TYR A 282 27.76 12.34 -25.50
N LYS A 283 28.83 12.52 -26.27
CA LYS A 283 28.72 12.87 -27.68
C LYS A 283 28.02 11.73 -28.44
N ASP A 284 26.99 12.08 -29.21
CA ASP A 284 26.19 11.15 -30.02
C ASP A 284 25.58 9.98 -29.23
N ILE A 285 25.43 10.13 -27.90
CA ILE A 285 24.82 9.11 -27.03
C ILE A 285 23.35 8.96 -27.37
N ASP A 286 22.85 7.74 -27.30
CA ASP A 286 21.41 7.41 -27.29
C ASP A 286 20.76 7.93 -26.00
N SER A 287 19.80 8.86 -26.14
CA SER A 287 19.14 9.51 -25.00
C SER A 287 18.35 8.52 -24.12
N LEU A 288 17.94 7.35 -24.61
CA LEU A 288 17.38 6.31 -23.79
C LEU A 288 18.34 5.80 -22.71
N LYS A 289 19.66 5.87 -22.96
CA LYS A 289 20.67 5.55 -21.94
C LYS A 289 20.74 6.63 -20.86
N LEU A 290 20.55 7.91 -21.23
CA LEU A 290 20.47 9.01 -20.26
C LEU A 290 19.25 8.83 -19.36
N LEU A 291 18.09 8.48 -19.94
CA LEU A 291 16.89 8.17 -19.17
C LEU A 291 17.13 7.01 -18.20
N ALA A 292 17.84 5.97 -18.61
CA ALA A 292 18.17 4.85 -17.73
C ALA A 292 19.04 5.29 -16.52
N GLU A 293 19.96 6.24 -16.70
CA GLU A 293 20.74 6.80 -15.57
C GLU A 293 19.86 7.66 -14.65
N VAL A 294 18.95 8.47 -15.21
CA VAL A 294 17.98 9.23 -14.41
C VAL A 294 17.09 8.30 -13.58
N MET A 295 16.67 7.17 -14.14
CA MET A 295 15.90 6.16 -13.39
C MET A 295 16.71 5.54 -12.24
N LYS A 296 18.04 5.38 -12.38
CA LYS A 296 18.88 4.96 -11.25
C LYS A 296 18.92 6.00 -10.14
N ILE A 297 18.96 7.29 -10.48
CA ILE A 297 18.87 8.37 -9.49
C ILE A 297 17.53 8.28 -8.73
N ALA A 298 16.42 8.08 -9.46
CA ALA A 298 15.10 7.90 -8.85
C ALA A 298 15.07 6.72 -7.88
N GLN A 299 15.59 5.56 -8.29
CA GLN A 299 15.69 4.36 -7.45
C GLN A 299 16.54 4.58 -6.19
N THR A 300 17.68 5.26 -6.32
CA THR A 300 18.55 5.58 -5.17
C THR A 300 17.85 6.46 -4.14
N LYS A 301 16.91 7.28 -4.58
CA LYS A 301 16.07 8.12 -3.72
C LYS A 301 14.77 7.44 -3.29
N HIS A 302 14.59 6.16 -3.61
CA HIS A 302 13.40 5.38 -3.33
C HIS A 302 12.12 5.94 -3.98
N TYR A 303 12.24 6.45 -5.21
CA TYR A 303 11.11 6.91 -6.01
C TYR A 303 10.98 6.09 -7.29
N HIS A 304 9.74 5.85 -7.71
CA HIS A 304 9.43 5.27 -9.01
C HIS A 304 8.41 6.14 -9.77
N VAL A 305 8.36 5.98 -11.07
CA VAL A 305 7.40 6.69 -11.92
C VAL A 305 6.01 6.10 -11.68
N ASN A 306 5.04 6.95 -11.34
CA ASN A 306 3.63 6.55 -11.29
C ASN A 306 3.00 6.68 -12.67
N ASN A 307 3.16 7.86 -13.30
CA ASN A 307 2.77 8.09 -14.69
C ASN A 307 3.49 9.31 -15.27
N ALA A 308 3.52 9.41 -16.60
CA ALA A 308 3.98 10.59 -17.31
C ALA A 308 3.08 10.91 -18.50
N ASP A 309 2.85 12.20 -18.76
CA ASP A 309 2.10 12.72 -19.88
C ASP A 309 3.00 13.64 -20.72
N LEU A 310 3.22 13.26 -21.99
CA LEU A 310 4.10 13.98 -22.90
C LEU A 310 3.32 14.54 -24.08
N THR A 311 3.61 15.79 -24.44
CA THR A 311 3.04 16.47 -25.60
C THR A 311 4.14 16.89 -26.54
N ILE A 312 4.21 16.25 -27.71
CA ILE A 312 5.17 16.59 -28.77
C ILE A 312 4.54 17.66 -29.65
N ILE A 313 5.27 18.74 -29.90
CA ILE A 313 4.82 19.86 -30.72
C ILE A 313 5.67 19.85 -31.99
N ALA A 314 5.06 19.42 -33.10
CA ALA A 314 5.74 19.27 -34.37
C ALA A 314 4.78 19.50 -35.55
N GLN A 315 5.12 20.39 -36.49
CA GLN A 315 4.31 20.62 -37.68
C GLN A 315 4.44 19.45 -38.68
N LYS A 316 5.65 18.90 -38.83
CA LYS A 316 5.98 17.71 -39.62
C LYS A 316 7.14 16.97 -38.98
N PRO A 317 7.24 15.62 -39.23
CA PRO A 317 6.28 14.74 -39.89
C PRO A 317 5.04 14.44 -39.02
N LYS A 318 4.04 13.73 -39.57
CA LYS A 318 2.94 13.16 -38.75
C LYS A 318 3.49 12.06 -37.86
N LEU A 319 3.26 12.16 -36.56
CA LEU A 319 3.88 11.28 -35.55
C LEU A 319 2.94 10.15 -35.07
N SER A 320 1.66 10.17 -35.42
CA SER A 320 0.64 9.27 -34.88
C SER A 320 0.98 7.76 -35.01
N SER A 321 1.61 7.35 -36.11
CA SER A 321 2.00 5.94 -36.32
C SER A 321 3.22 5.51 -35.49
N PHE A 322 3.99 6.44 -34.96
CA PHE A 322 5.23 6.19 -34.19
C PHE A 322 5.01 6.25 -32.68
N LEU A 323 3.94 6.94 -32.21
CA LEU A 323 3.67 7.11 -30.79
C LEU A 323 3.58 5.80 -30.00
N PRO A 324 2.97 4.71 -30.49
CA PRO A 324 2.94 3.45 -29.74
C PRO A 324 4.31 2.84 -29.46
N GLN A 325 5.24 2.97 -30.44
CA GLN A 325 6.60 2.45 -30.25
C GLN A 325 7.41 3.33 -29.30
N MET A 326 7.28 4.66 -29.37
CA MET A 326 7.89 5.59 -28.42
C MET A 326 7.39 5.28 -26.98
N GLN A 327 6.08 5.15 -26.80
CA GLN A 327 5.46 4.79 -25.52
C GLN A 327 6.06 3.52 -24.94
N LYS A 328 6.18 2.47 -25.76
CA LYS A 328 6.75 1.19 -25.34
C LYS A 328 8.20 1.31 -24.89
N ASN A 329 9.02 2.11 -25.63
CA ASN A 329 10.42 2.34 -25.29
C ASN A 329 10.56 3.04 -23.93
N LEU A 330 9.80 4.12 -23.71
CA LEU A 330 9.83 4.90 -22.48
C LEU A 330 9.30 4.08 -21.28
N ALA A 331 8.17 3.41 -21.43
CA ALA A 331 7.59 2.58 -20.38
C ALA A 331 8.55 1.48 -19.93
N LYS A 332 9.25 0.84 -20.88
CA LYS A 332 10.26 -0.19 -20.57
C LYS A 332 11.39 0.34 -19.69
N ILE A 333 11.91 1.53 -19.98
CA ILE A 333 13.03 2.11 -19.20
C ILE A 333 12.55 2.65 -17.86
N CYS A 334 11.35 3.27 -17.82
CA CYS A 334 10.73 3.72 -16.59
C CYS A 334 10.21 2.56 -15.71
N GLN A 335 10.25 1.31 -16.21
CA GLN A 335 9.79 0.11 -15.51
C GLN A 335 8.31 0.19 -15.09
N VAL A 336 7.47 0.70 -15.98
CA VAL A 336 6.02 0.85 -15.77
C VAL A 336 5.23 0.20 -16.90
N ASP A 337 3.94 -0.02 -16.65
CA ASP A 337 3.02 -0.44 -17.73
C ASP A 337 2.92 0.62 -18.82
N ASN A 338 2.68 0.20 -20.06
CA ASN A 338 2.52 1.14 -21.19
C ASN A 338 1.42 2.19 -20.91
N ALA A 339 0.36 1.81 -20.20
CA ALA A 339 -0.73 2.72 -19.85
C ALA A 339 -0.30 3.87 -18.91
N ALA A 340 0.82 3.73 -18.20
CA ALA A 340 1.35 4.79 -17.33
C ALA A 340 2.08 5.91 -18.11
N ILE A 341 2.44 5.69 -19.37
CA ILE A 341 3.08 6.68 -20.23
C ILE A 341 2.09 7.10 -21.32
N ASN A 342 1.64 8.35 -21.29
CA ASN A 342 0.82 8.89 -22.35
C ASN A 342 1.65 9.79 -23.28
N LEU A 343 1.55 9.57 -24.59
CA LEU A 343 2.14 10.43 -25.61
C LEU A 343 1.07 10.94 -26.56
N LYS A 344 1.12 12.22 -26.83
CA LYS A 344 0.30 12.90 -27.83
C LYS A 344 1.14 13.86 -28.64
N ALA A 345 0.76 14.11 -29.88
CA ALA A 345 1.41 15.04 -30.78
C ALA A 345 0.40 16.07 -31.28
N THR A 346 0.82 17.31 -31.38
CA THR A 346 0.01 18.41 -31.90
C THR A 346 0.82 19.31 -32.80
N THR A 347 0.15 20.11 -33.65
CA THR A 347 0.73 21.21 -34.39
C THR A 347 0.49 22.54 -33.67
N THR A 348 1.11 23.60 -34.10
CA THR A 348 0.81 24.99 -33.65
C THR A 348 0.12 25.79 -34.75
N GLU A 349 -0.52 25.13 -35.71
CA GLU A 349 -1.24 25.78 -36.81
C GLU A 349 -0.36 26.82 -37.54
N GLU A 350 0.86 26.39 -37.88
CA GLU A 350 1.89 27.19 -38.54
C GLU A 350 2.45 28.38 -37.72
N MET A 351 2.07 28.52 -36.47
CA MET A 351 2.56 29.57 -35.57
C MET A 351 3.85 29.17 -34.88
N GLY A 352 4.67 30.16 -34.58
CA GLY A 352 5.92 30.00 -33.83
C GLY A 352 7.00 29.20 -34.59
N PHE A 353 8.08 28.86 -33.90
CA PHE A 353 9.22 28.11 -34.50
C PHE A 353 8.86 26.67 -34.88
N THR A 354 7.98 26.03 -34.14
CA THR A 354 7.49 24.68 -34.44
C THR A 354 6.60 24.70 -35.68
N GLY A 355 5.69 25.67 -35.80
CA GLY A 355 4.81 25.84 -36.94
C GLY A 355 5.58 26.18 -38.24
N ARG A 356 6.64 26.97 -38.14
CA ARG A 356 7.54 27.27 -39.27
C ARG A 356 8.53 26.13 -39.58
N GLN A 357 8.43 24.98 -38.89
CA GLN A 357 9.29 23.80 -39.06
C GLN A 357 10.80 24.12 -38.83
N GLU A 358 11.09 25.05 -37.93
CA GLU A 358 12.44 25.40 -37.48
C GLU A 358 12.97 24.44 -36.41
N GLY A 359 12.05 23.81 -35.65
CA GLY A 359 12.35 22.90 -34.60
C GLY A 359 11.17 22.04 -34.17
N ILE A 360 11.40 21.11 -33.23
CA ILE A 360 10.39 20.31 -32.52
C ILE A 360 10.59 20.57 -31.04
N SER A 361 9.50 20.62 -30.27
CA SER A 361 9.57 20.70 -28.82
C SER A 361 8.67 19.64 -28.17
N CYS A 362 8.98 19.33 -26.91
CA CYS A 362 8.21 18.43 -26.11
C CYS A 362 8.00 19.00 -24.70
N HIS A 363 6.79 18.90 -24.17
CA HIS A 363 6.47 19.09 -22.77
C HIS A 363 6.23 17.74 -22.12
N CYS A 364 6.70 17.58 -20.90
CA CYS A 364 6.42 16.40 -20.09
C CYS A 364 5.98 16.82 -18.69
N VAL A 365 4.96 16.16 -18.17
CA VAL A 365 4.63 16.18 -16.74
C VAL A 365 4.76 14.76 -16.23
N ALA A 366 5.57 14.56 -15.20
CA ALA A 366 5.75 13.26 -14.57
C ALA A 366 5.32 13.30 -13.09
N LEU A 367 4.65 12.24 -12.65
CA LEU A 367 4.32 12.00 -11.26
C LEU A 367 5.16 10.82 -10.76
N LEU A 368 5.92 11.06 -9.70
CA LEU A 368 6.69 10.05 -8.98
C LEU A 368 6.03 9.75 -7.64
N VAL A 369 6.23 8.54 -7.16
CA VAL A 369 5.78 8.10 -5.83
C VAL A 369 6.95 7.41 -5.12
N SER A 370 7.16 7.71 -3.83
CA SER A 370 8.19 7.03 -3.06
C SER A 370 7.77 5.60 -2.75
N GLU A 371 8.73 4.69 -2.65
CA GLU A 371 8.49 3.38 -2.04
C GLU A 371 8.08 3.58 -0.58
N PRO A 372 7.14 2.76 -0.06
CA PRO A 372 6.69 2.84 1.32
C PRO A 372 7.77 2.51 2.34
#